data_1eafeb10c86533d89feb2d4463f8fb87
#
_entry.id   1eafeb10c86533d89feb2d4463f8fb87
#
_cell.length_a   1.000
_cell.length_b   1.000
_cell.length_c   1.000
_cell.angle_alpha   90.00
_cell.angle_beta   90.00
_cell.angle_gamma   90.00
#
_symmetry.space_group_name_H-M   'P 1'
#
loop_
_entity.id
_entity.type
_entity.pdbx_description
1 polymer ?
#
loop_
_entity_poly.entity_id
_entity_poly.type
_entity_poly.pdbx_seq_one_letter_code
_entity_poly.pdbx_strand_id
1 'polypeptide(L)'
;MLFRSVDYFTLHTGKKFQVPFEVLIVFATNLDPKSLADEAFLRRIPYKIPIEDPTLEQFTEIFNLNCKRRHLRFHQVMVAYLQRRHYAPNRRPMRACHPRDLLDQVAAMCRYRGQEPVITRELLDAACRAYFVEEDSMPPAAPPRPAKSSRGRLEIH
;
A
#
# COMPACT_ATOMS: atom_id res chain seq x y z
N MET A 1 19.64 2.39 -11.76
CA MET A 1 20.56 1.41 -12.39
C MET A 1 19.75 0.65 -13.43
N LEU A 2 20.03 0.85 -14.71
CA LEU A 2 19.42 0.08 -15.80
C LEU A 2 20.13 -1.27 -15.85
N PHE A 3 19.43 -2.32 -15.52
CA PHE A 3 19.92 -3.65 -15.76
C PHE A 3 19.79 -3.93 -17.26
N ARG A 4 20.91 -3.83 -17.99
CA ARG A 4 20.97 -4.44 -19.32
C ARG A 4 21.11 -5.93 -19.12
N SER A 5 20.00 -6.61 -19.04
CA SER A 5 19.95 -8.06 -19.12
C SER A 5 19.28 -8.46 -20.42
N VAL A 6 19.71 -9.56 -20.92
CA VAL A 6 19.18 -10.18 -22.11
C VAL A 6 18.43 -11.41 -21.64
N ASP A 7 17.16 -11.51 -22.01
CA ASP A 7 16.39 -12.72 -21.75
C ASP A 7 16.27 -13.55 -23.01
N TYR A 8 16.16 -14.87 -22.84
CA TYR A 8 16.02 -15.83 -23.94
C TYR A 8 14.62 -16.41 -23.92
N PHE A 9 13.86 -16.11 -24.94
CA PHE A 9 12.54 -16.70 -25.13
C PHE A 9 12.67 -17.98 -25.98
N THR A 10 12.10 -19.09 -25.48
CA THR A 10 12.12 -20.37 -26.20
C THR A 10 10.73 -20.59 -26.82
N LEU A 11 10.68 -20.70 -28.15
CA LEU A 11 9.46 -21.06 -28.88
C LEU A 11 9.15 -22.55 -28.72
N HIS A 12 7.89 -22.92 -28.96
CA HIS A 12 7.48 -24.34 -29.03
C HIS A 12 8.28 -25.19 -30.03
N THR A 13 8.88 -24.54 -31.02
CA THR A 13 9.77 -25.17 -32.00
C THR A 13 11.19 -25.43 -31.48
N GLY A 14 11.50 -25.09 -30.24
CA GLY A 14 12.83 -25.21 -29.64
C GLY A 14 13.81 -24.09 -30.03
N LYS A 15 13.43 -23.16 -30.90
CA LYS A 15 14.26 -22.01 -31.26
C LYS A 15 14.29 -21.01 -30.12
N LYS A 16 15.50 -20.58 -29.74
CA LYS A 16 15.73 -19.51 -28.77
C LYS A 16 16.03 -18.22 -29.50
N PHE A 17 15.39 -17.14 -29.10
CA PHE A 17 15.74 -15.80 -29.54
C PHE A 17 15.96 -14.88 -28.35
N GLN A 18 16.86 -13.95 -28.55
CA GLN A 18 17.28 -12.99 -27.54
C GLN A 18 16.35 -11.79 -27.57
N VAL A 19 15.81 -11.41 -26.41
CA VAL A 19 14.97 -10.23 -26.24
C VAL A 19 15.72 -9.24 -25.36
N PRO A 20 15.85 -7.99 -25.77
CA PRO A 20 16.40 -6.95 -24.89
C PRO A 20 15.46 -6.80 -23.67
N PHE A 21 16.05 -6.89 -22.47
CA PHE A 21 15.32 -6.77 -21.23
C PHE A 21 15.84 -5.56 -20.46
N GLU A 22 15.25 -4.38 -20.71
CA GLU A 22 15.55 -3.16 -20.00
C GLU A 22 14.34 -2.82 -19.10
N VAL A 23 14.47 -3.08 -17.80
CA VAL A 23 13.37 -2.92 -16.84
C VAL A 23 13.85 -2.15 -15.61
N LEU A 24 13.05 -1.20 -15.16
CA LEU A 24 13.13 -0.66 -13.81
C LEU A 24 12.22 -1.49 -12.92
N ILE A 25 12.82 -2.23 -11.97
CA ILE A 25 12.05 -3.01 -11.00
C ILE A 25 11.94 -2.20 -9.72
N VAL A 26 10.70 -2.01 -9.24
CA VAL A 26 10.40 -1.36 -7.98
C VAL A 26 9.66 -2.35 -7.08
N PHE A 27 10.25 -2.63 -5.92
CA PHE A 27 9.61 -3.45 -4.88
C PHE A 27 8.97 -2.53 -3.85
N ALA A 28 7.69 -2.73 -3.56
CA ALA A 28 6.99 -2.06 -2.49
C ALA A 28 6.57 -3.10 -1.42
N THR A 29 6.85 -2.80 -0.17
CA THR A 29 6.54 -3.70 0.94
C THR A 29 6.30 -2.89 2.21
N ASN A 30 5.46 -3.41 3.10
CA ASN A 30 5.25 -2.93 4.47
C ASN A 30 6.02 -3.78 5.51
N LEU A 31 6.80 -4.76 5.06
CA LEU A 31 7.61 -5.61 5.92
C LEU A 31 9.06 -5.11 5.99
N ASP A 32 9.75 -5.42 7.08
CA ASP A 32 11.18 -5.15 7.17
C ASP A 32 11.91 -5.87 6.02
N PRO A 33 12.71 -5.17 5.20
CA PRO A 33 13.46 -5.77 4.11
C PRO A 33 14.27 -6.99 4.52
N LYS A 34 14.79 -7.02 5.74
CA LYS A 34 15.56 -8.15 6.29
C LYS A 34 14.72 -9.41 6.49
N SER A 35 13.40 -9.26 6.66
CA SER A 35 12.48 -10.39 6.80
C SER A 35 12.02 -10.98 5.47
N LEU A 36 12.19 -10.22 4.38
CA LEU A 36 11.68 -10.57 3.04
C LEU A 36 12.68 -11.34 2.20
N ALA A 37 13.96 -11.02 2.35
CA ALA A 37 15.00 -11.54 1.50
C ALA A 37 16.32 -11.69 2.24
N ASP A 38 17.17 -12.58 1.73
CA ASP A 38 18.53 -12.72 2.24
C ASP A 38 19.40 -11.48 1.98
N GLU A 39 20.49 -11.38 2.69
CA GLU A 39 21.41 -10.25 2.60
C GLU A 39 22.02 -10.11 1.19
N ALA A 40 22.24 -11.23 0.51
CA ALA A 40 22.80 -11.23 -0.83
C ALA A 40 21.86 -10.64 -1.86
N PHE A 41 20.55 -10.88 -1.72
CA PHE A 41 19.52 -10.23 -2.54
C PHE A 41 19.41 -8.74 -2.22
N LEU A 42 19.37 -8.38 -0.93
CA LEU A 42 19.25 -6.98 -0.51
C LEU A 42 20.43 -6.12 -0.95
N ARG A 43 21.63 -6.68 -1.09
CA ARG A 43 22.81 -5.97 -1.63
C ARG A 43 22.66 -5.61 -3.11
N ARG A 44 21.83 -6.34 -3.86
CA ARG A 44 21.57 -6.06 -5.29
C ARG A 44 20.51 -4.98 -5.51
N ILE A 45 19.81 -4.56 -4.45
CA ILE A 45 18.87 -3.44 -4.48
C ILE A 45 19.61 -2.18 -4.00
N PRO A 46 20.08 -1.31 -4.90
CA PRO A 46 20.95 -0.19 -4.52
C PRO A 46 20.18 0.91 -3.77
N TYR A 47 18.89 1.07 -4.04
CA TYR A 47 18.07 2.11 -3.44
C TYR A 47 17.01 1.49 -2.53
N LYS A 48 17.03 1.89 -1.27
CA LYS A 48 16.03 1.53 -0.26
C LYS A 48 15.49 2.83 0.30
N ILE A 49 14.23 3.11 0.03
CA ILE A 49 13.57 4.36 0.41
C ILE A 49 12.54 4.03 1.48
N PRO A 50 12.78 4.38 2.76
CA PRO A 50 11.77 4.26 3.79
C PRO A 50 10.66 5.28 3.52
N ILE A 51 9.41 4.86 3.62
CA ILE A 51 8.23 5.72 3.57
C ILE A 51 7.61 5.67 4.95
N GLU A 52 7.76 6.76 5.69
CA GLU A 52 7.23 6.90 7.03
C GLU A 52 5.77 7.36 7.00
N ASP A 53 5.07 7.19 8.14
CA ASP A 53 3.74 7.75 8.29
C ASP A 53 3.80 9.29 8.24
N PRO A 54 2.82 9.93 7.58
CA PRO A 54 2.83 11.38 7.41
C PRO A 54 2.61 12.12 8.73
N THR A 55 3.22 13.29 8.86
CA THR A 55 2.86 14.26 9.91
C THR A 55 1.41 14.72 9.72
N LEU A 56 0.83 15.36 10.74
CA LEU A 56 -0.52 15.91 10.63
C LEU A 56 -0.65 16.93 9.49
N GLU A 57 0.38 17.72 9.25
CA GLU A 57 0.43 18.70 8.16
C GLU A 57 0.42 17.99 6.80
N GLN A 58 1.29 17.02 6.63
CA GLN A 58 1.35 16.20 5.41
C GLN A 58 0.05 15.43 5.18
N PHE A 59 -0.52 14.86 6.23
CA PHE A 59 -1.81 14.17 6.14
C PHE A 59 -2.93 15.13 5.69
N THR A 60 -2.93 16.36 6.22
CA THR A 60 -3.90 17.39 5.84
C THR A 60 -3.74 17.78 4.37
N GLU A 61 -2.52 17.90 3.88
CA GLU A 61 -2.25 18.17 2.48
C GLU A 61 -2.70 17.01 1.58
N ILE A 62 -2.37 15.75 1.95
CA ILE A 62 -2.82 14.55 1.24
C ILE A 62 -4.35 14.50 1.20
N PHE A 63 -5.02 14.83 2.31
CA PHE A 63 -6.47 14.88 2.38
C PHE A 63 -7.05 15.93 1.42
N ASN A 64 -6.48 17.14 1.41
CA ASN A 64 -6.87 18.22 0.50
C ASN A 64 -6.69 17.82 -0.98
N LEU A 65 -5.55 17.22 -1.34
CA LEU A 65 -5.29 16.75 -2.70
C LEU A 65 -6.30 15.67 -3.14
N ASN A 66 -6.67 14.78 -2.23
CA ASN A 66 -7.67 13.76 -2.49
C ASN A 66 -9.09 14.33 -2.61
N CYS A 67 -9.41 15.39 -1.86
CA CYS A 67 -10.67 16.16 -2.03
C CYS A 67 -10.74 16.77 -3.42
N LYS A 68 -9.69 17.48 -3.85
CA LYS A 68 -9.63 18.11 -5.18
C LYS A 68 -9.85 17.09 -6.31
N ARG A 69 -9.22 15.93 -6.25
CA ARG A 69 -9.38 14.86 -7.25
C ARG A 69 -10.80 14.31 -7.36
N ARG A 70 -11.60 14.43 -6.29
CA ARG A 70 -12.98 13.91 -6.20
C ARG A 70 -14.03 15.01 -6.30
N HIS A 71 -13.61 16.25 -6.58
CA HIS A 71 -14.49 17.42 -6.59
C HIS A 71 -15.23 17.63 -5.26
N LEU A 72 -14.64 17.19 -4.14
CA LEU A 72 -15.13 17.39 -2.80
C LEU A 72 -14.60 18.72 -2.25
N ARG A 73 -15.45 19.47 -1.54
CA ARG A 73 -15.03 20.70 -0.86
C ARG A 73 -14.20 20.34 0.37
N PHE A 74 -12.94 20.79 0.38
CA PHE A 74 -12.07 20.60 1.53
C PHE A 74 -12.40 21.55 2.67
N HIS A 75 -12.43 21.00 3.90
CA HIS A 75 -12.54 21.77 5.14
C HIS A 75 -11.54 21.23 6.15
N GLN A 76 -10.58 22.06 6.57
CA GLN A 76 -9.54 21.67 7.54
C GLN A 76 -10.13 21.16 8.86
N VAL A 77 -11.28 21.69 9.28
CA VAL A 77 -12.01 21.25 10.47
C VAL A 77 -12.35 19.75 10.43
N MET A 78 -12.56 19.18 9.23
CA MET A 78 -12.88 17.75 9.07
C MET A 78 -11.67 16.87 9.35
N VAL A 79 -10.46 17.33 9.03
CA VAL A 79 -9.22 16.61 9.37
C VAL A 79 -8.98 16.63 10.89
N ALA A 80 -9.17 17.79 11.52
CA ALA A 80 -9.10 17.93 12.98
C ALA A 80 -10.17 17.06 13.68
N TYR A 81 -11.37 16.98 13.11
CA TYR A 81 -12.42 16.09 13.60
C TYR A 81 -12.01 14.62 13.52
N LEU A 82 -11.53 14.17 12.36
CA LEU A 82 -11.04 12.81 12.17
C LEU A 82 -9.96 12.46 13.19
N GLN A 83 -8.96 13.33 13.36
CA GLN A 83 -7.88 13.12 14.31
C GLN A 83 -8.40 12.91 15.72
N ARG A 84 -9.27 13.79 16.21
CA ARG A 84 -9.79 13.75 17.58
C ARG A 84 -10.74 12.60 17.82
N ARG A 85 -11.56 12.23 16.84
CA ARG A 85 -12.63 11.25 17.01
C ARG A 85 -12.21 9.82 16.72
N HIS A 86 -11.37 9.60 15.70
CA HIS A 86 -11.07 8.26 15.19
C HIS A 86 -9.62 7.83 15.33
N TYR A 87 -8.67 8.76 15.39
CA TYR A 87 -7.26 8.43 15.50
C TYR A 87 -6.75 8.49 16.94
N ALA A 88 -6.90 9.62 17.61
CA ALA A 88 -6.34 9.84 18.94
C ALA A 88 -6.86 8.86 20.02
N PRO A 89 -8.18 8.57 20.12
CA PRO A 89 -8.69 7.65 21.13
C PRO A 89 -8.13 6.23 20.99
N ASN A 90 -7.91 5.78 19.76
CA ASN A 90 -7.45 4.45 19.44
C ASN A 90 -5.92 4.37 19.24
N ARG A 91 -5.20 5.48 19.47
CA ARG A 91 -3.75 5.59 19.19
C ARG A 91 -3.37 5.10 17.79
N ARG A 92 -4.28 5.30 16.82
CA ARG A 92 -4.12 4.81 15.45
C ARG A 92 -3.15 5.72 14.68
N PRO A 93 -2.16 5.14 13.96
CA PRO A 93 -1.28 5.93 13.10
C PRO A 93 -2.06 6.53 11.92
N MET A 94 -1.71 7.77 11.53
CA MET A 94 -2.29 8.45 10.38
C MET A 94 -1.52 8.03 9.13
N ARG A 95 -2.02 7.06 8.38
CA ARG A 95 -1.34 6.57 7.17
C ARG A 95 -1.70 7.37 5.93
N ALA A 96 -0.78 7.48 4.98
CA ALA A 96 -0.97 8.24 3.74
C ALA A 96 -2.11 7.70 2.84
N CYS A 97 -2.47 6.42 2.96
CA CYS A 97 -3.59 5.80 2.22
C CYS A 97 -4.97 6.18 2.78
N HIS A 98 -5.09 6.45 4.08
CA HIS A 98 -6.38 6.68 4.73
C HIS A 98 -7.21 7.80 4.09
N PRO A 99 -6.65 8.99 3.73
CA PRO A 99 -7.43 10.03 3.08
C PRO A 99 -8.09 9.59 1.79
N ARG A 100 -7.36 8.84 0.96
CA ARG A 100 -7.89 8.30 -0.28
C ARG A 100 -9.07 7.36 -0.02
N ASP A 101 -8.86 6.38 0.83
CA ASP A 101 -9.78 5.28 1.05
C ASP A 101 -11.06 5.76 1.77
N LEU A 102 -10.93 6.64 2.76
CA LEU A 102 -12.06 7.25 3.45
C LEU A 102 -12.90 8.15 2.52
N LEU A 103 -12.24 8.96 1.69
CA LEU A 103 -12.96 9.84 0.75
C LEU A 103 -13.60 9.07 -0.40
N ASP A 104 -13.05 7.92 -0.82
CA ASP A 104 -13.70 7.03 -1.78
C ASP A 104 -14.99 6.45 -1.22
N GLN A 105 -15.00 6.04 0.05
CA GLN A 105 -16.21 5.59 0.72
C GLN A 105 -17.25 6.71 0.88
N VAL A 106 -16.82 7.93 1.29
CA VAL A 106 -17.72 9.09 1.36
C VAL A 106 -18.36 9.38 0.00
N ALA A 107 -17.56 9.43 -1.06
CA ALA A 107 -18.06 9.65 -2.41
C ALA A 107 -19.01 8.54 -2.89
N ALA A 108 -18.73 7.28 -2.54
CA ALA A 108 -19.61 6.15 -2.84
C ALA A 108 -20.96 6.26 -2.10
N MET A 109 -20.93 6.63 -0.81
CA MET A 109 -22.16 6.86 -0.02
C MET A 109 -23.00 8.01 -0.56
N CYS A 110 -22.37 9.12 -0.98
CA CYS A 110 -23.09 10.23 -1.61
C CYS A 110 -23.78 9.78 -2.90
N ARG A 111 -23.07 9.04 -3.77
CA ARG A 111 -23.65 8.50 -5.02
C ARG A 111 -24.82 7.56 -4.73
N TYR A 112 -24.67 6.66 -3.77
CA TYR A 112 -25.73 5.72 -3.39
C TYR A 112 -27.00 6.45 -2.90
N ARG A 113 -26.82 7.57 -2.18
CA ARG A 113 -27.94 8.41 -1.67
C ARG A 113 -28.49 9.39 -2.71
N GLY A 114 -27.94 9.47 -3.91
CA GLY A 114 -28.31 10.44 -4.92
C GLY A 114 -28.01 11.90 -4.51
N GLN A 115 -27.01 12.09 -3.64
CA GLN A 115 -26.60 13.39 -3.12
C GLN A 115 -25.33 13.88 -3.80
N GLU A 116 -25.17 15.20 -3.88
CA GLU A 116 -23.90 15.77 -4.32
C GLU A 116 -22.74 15.37 -3.40
N PRO A 117 -21.52 15.24 -3.93
CA PRO A 117 -20.34 14.89 -3.15
C PRO A 117 -20.06 15.94 -2.06
N VAL A 118 -20.30 15.59 -0.80
CA VAL A 118 -20.12 16.46 0.37
C VAL A 118 -19.43 15.68 1.49
N ILE A 119 -18.58 16.37 2.25
CA ILE A 119 -17.95 15.80 3.44
C ILE A 119 -18.70 16.28 4.67
N THR A 120 -19.43 15.37 5.32
CA THR A 120 -20.07 15.62 6.61
C THR A 120 -19.44 14.74 7.69
N ARG A 121 -19.66 15.11 8.96
CA ARG A 121 -19.17 14.30 10.09
C ARG A 121 -19.80 12.91 10.08
N GLU A 122 -21.09 12.81 9.78
CA GLU A 122 -21.83 11.53 9.72
C GLU A 122 -21.26 10.60 8.64
N LEU A 123 -20.93 11.14 7.46
CA LEU A 123 -20.35 10.37 6.37
C LEU A 123 -18.91 9.92 6.69
N LEU A 124 -18.12 10.81 7.33
CA LEU A 124 -16.79 10.44 7.79
C LEU A 124 -16.83 9.37 8.89
N ASP A 125 -17.75 9.50 9.84
CA ASP A 125 -17.94 8.49 10.89
C ASP A 125 -18.36 7.13 10.30
N ALA A 126 -19.25 7.15 9.31
CA ALA A 126 -19.67 5.93 8.62
C ALA A 126 -18.50 5.30 7.84
N ALA A 127 -17.73 6.11 7.12
CA ALA A 127 -16.54 5.66 6.40
C ALA A 127 -15.49 5.08 7.36
N CYS A 128 -15.20 5.77 8.47
CA CYS A 128 -14.25 5.28 9.47
C CYS A 128 -14.71 3.97 10.13
N ARG A 129 -15.99 3.84 10.45
CA ARG A 129 -16.52 2.58 11.00
C ARG A 129 -16.37 1.41 10.03
N ALA A 130 -16.67 1.62 8.75
CA ALA A 130 -16.53 0.58 7.75
C ALA A 130 -15.06 0.22 7.49
N TYR A 131 -14.20 1.22 7.35
CA TYR A 131 -12.79 1.03 7.00
C TYR A 131 -12.00 0.38 8.14
N PHE A 132 -12.15 0.88 9.35
CA PHE A 132 -11.34 0.44 10.49
C PHE A 132 -11.83 -0.87 11.14
N VAL A 133 -13.06 -1.31 10.89
CA VAL A 133 -13.53 -2.64 11.30
C VAL A 133 -12.77 -3.74 10.56
N GLU A 134 -12.44 -3.51 9.29
CA GLU A 134 -11.64 -4.46 8.52
C GLU A 134 -10.19 -4.56 9.05
N GLU A 135 -9.59 -3.43 9.49
CA GLU A 135 -8.25 -3.44 10.11
C GLU A 135 -8.25 -4.11 11.49
N ASP A 136 -9.26 -3.87 12.32
CA ASP A 136 -9.35 -4.41 13.69
C ASP A 136 -9.71 -5.91 13.69
N SER A 137 -10.33 -6.41 12.62
CA SER A 137 -10.72 -7.82 12.45
C SER A 137 -9.68 -8.67 11.70
N MET A 138 -8.66 -8.05 11.12
CA MET A 138 -7.59 -8.79 10.44
C MET A 138 -6.60 -9.32 11.50
N PRO A 139 -6.44 -10.64 11.63
CA PRO A 139 -5.41 -11.18 12.52
C PRO A 139 -4.04 -10.68 12.08
N PRO A 140 -3.09 -10.45 13.01
CA PRO A 140 -1.75 -10.02 12.65
C PRO A 140 -1.19 -10.97 11.59
N ALA A 141 -0.63 -10.41 10.53
CA ALA A 141 -0.08 -11.19 9.42
C ALA A 141 0.78 -12.33 9.97
N ALA A 142 0.39 -13.57 9.64
CA ALA A 142 1.12 -14.74 10.12
C ALA A 142 2.59 -14.63 9.71
N PRO A 143 3.54 -14.95 10.59
CA PRO A 143 4.96 -14.91 10.24
C PRO A 143 5.20 -15.78 9.01
N PRO A 144 6.10 -15.37 8.10
CA PRO A 144 6.39 -16.12 6.90
C PRO A 144 6.76 -17.57 7.26
N ARG A 145 6.11 -18.53 6.64
CA ARG A 145 6.43 -19.95 6.85
C ARG A 145 7.91 -20.15 6.50
N PRO A 146 8.68 -20.80 7.39
CA PRO A 146 10.07 -21.10 7.07
C PRO A 146 10.11 -21.88 5.76
N ALA A 147 10.96 -21.43 4.84
CA ALA A 147 11.19 -22.11 3.57
C ALA A 147 11.51 -23.57 3.86
N LYS A 148 10.74 -24.50 3.29
CA LYS A 148 11.04 -25.92 3.40
C LYS A 148 12.41 -26.14 2.78
N SER A 149 13.39 -26.43 3.63
CA SER A 149 14.72 -26.89 3.21
C SER A 149 14.53 -28.13 2.38
N SER A 150 14.60 -28.02 1.07
CA SER A 150 14.72 -29.16 0.17
C SER A 150 16.15 -29.69 0.25
N ARG A 151 16.48 -30.41 1.32
CA ARG A 151 17.63 -31.29 1.32
C ARG A 151 17.29 -32.46 0.41
N GLY A 152 17.47 -32.25 -0.89
CA GLY A 152 17.59 -33.34 -1.84
C GLY A 152 18.85 -34.15 -1.50
N ARG A 153 18.66 -35.34 -0.94
CA ARG A 153 19.72 -36.34 -0.79
C ARG A 153 20.06 -36.80 -2.22
N LEU A 154 21.19 -36.35 -2.75
CA LEU A 154 21.81 -36.94 -3.92
C LEU A 154 22.38 -38.30 -3.47
N GLU A 155 21.66 -39.38 -3.73
CA GLU A 155 22.23 -40.72 -3.73
C GLU A 155 22.92 -40.91 -5.08
N ILE A 156 24.25 -40.98 -5.01
CA ILE A 156 25.10 -41.36 -6.15
C ILE A 156 25.20 -42.87 -6.10
N HIS A 157 24.74 -43.54 -7.13
CA HIS A 157 25.12 -44.92 -7.49
C HIS A 157 26.04 -44.85 -8.68
#